data_b2ea186e389440f8a73f840db6babec2
#
_entry.id   b2ea186e389440f8a73f840db6babec2
#
_cell.length_a   1.000
_cell.length_b   1.000
_cell.length_c   1.000
_cell.angle_alpha   90.00
_cell.angle_beta   90.00
_cell.angle_gamma   90.00
#
_symmetry.space_group_name_H-M   'P 1'
#
loop_
_entity.id
_entity.type
_entity.pdbx_description
1 polymer ?
#
loop_
_entity_poly.entity_id
_entity_poly.type
_entity_poly.pdbx_seq_one_letter_code
_entity_poly.pdbx_strand_id
1 'polypeptide(L)' 'MVTLLKEIQSKYSSFSDKEKGLADYLLSSPSEASKCTIKEIAEKTNVSVATITRFCRKV' A
#
# COMPACT_ATOMS: atom_id res chain seq x y z
N MET A 1 -3.32 12.91 -3.26
CA MET A 1 -3.45 11.58 -3.91
C MET A 1 -2.30 11.31 -4.86
N VAL A 2 -2.08 12.23 -5.83
CA VAL A 2 -0.98 12.06 -6.78
C VAL A 2 0.37 12.04 -6.06
N THR A 3 0.55 12.88 -5.05
CA THR A 3 1.78 12.94 -4.28
C THR A 3 2.05 11.63 -3.54
N LEU A 4 1.02 11.01 -2.97
CA LEU A 4 1.16 9.74 -2.27
C LEU A 4 1.62 8.64 -3.22
N LEU A 5 1.05 8.57 -4.41
CA LEU A 5 1.44 7.56 -5.40
C LEU A 5 2.88 7.75 -5.85
N LYS A 6 3.30 8.99 -6.02
CA LYS A 6 4.70 9.29 -6.36
C LYS A 6 5.65 8.87 -5.26
N GLU A 7 5.30 9.10 -4.01
CA GLU A 7 6.13 8.69 -2.88
C GLU A 7 6.25 7.18 -2.78
N ILE A 8 5.17 6.46 -3.03
CA ILE A 8 5.19 5.01 -3.06
C ILE A 8 6.15 4.53 -4.15
N GLN A 9 6.07 5.09 -5.34
CA GLN A 9 6.95 4.72 -6.44
C GLN A 9 8.42 5.00 -6.12
N SER A 10 8.71 6.17 -5.57
CA SER A 10 10.10 6.56 -5.29
C SER A 10 10.72 5.73 -4.16
N LYS A 11 9.92 5.21 -3.24
CA LYS A 11 10.39 4.40 -2.13
C LYS A 11 10.24 2.90 -2.35
N TYR A 12 9.74 2.52 -3.51
CA TYR A 12 9.40 1.12 -3.81
C TYR A 12 10.55 0.16 -3.54
N SER A 13 11.75 0.52 -3.95
CA SER A 13 12.91 -0.35 -3.80
C SER A 13 13.32 -0.59 -2.34
N SER A 14 12.89 0.28 -1.43
CA SER A 14 13.19 0.13 0.00
C SER A 14 12.13 -0.66 0.75
N PHE A 15 11.05 -1.06 0.08
CA PHE A 15 9.98 -1.83 0.70
C PHE A 15 10.35 -3.30 0.82
N SER A 16 9.82 -3.96 1.86
CA SER A 16 9.92 -5.41 1.98
C SER A 16 8.99 -6.06 0.94
N ASP A 17 9.12 -7.39 0.78
CA ASP A 17 8.29 -8.12 -0.19
C ASP A 17 6.80 -7.90 0.04
N LYS A 18 6.37 -7.92 1.30
CA LYS A 18 4.97 -7.70 1.64
C LYS A 18 4.55 -6.26 1.36
N GLU A 19 5.42 -5.31 1.67
CA GLU A 19 5.17 -3.91 1.39
C GLU A 19 5.11 -3.65 -0.12
N LYS A 20 5.93 -4.34 -0.89
CA LYS A 20 5.88 -4.24 -2.35
C LYS A 20 4.56 -4.76 -2.91
N GLY A 21 4.05 -5.86 -2.36
CA GLY A 21 2.74 -6.37 -2.75
C GLY A 21 1.63 -5.37 -2.46
N LEU A 22 1.68 -4.73 -1.30
CA LEU A 22 0.73 -3.68 -0.94
C LEU A 22 0.87 -2.48 -1.87
N ALA A 23 2.09 -2.05 -2.15
CA ALA A 23 2.34 -0.94 -3.06
C ALA A 23 1.81 -1.24 -4.46
N ASP A 24 2.06 -2.45 -4.96
CA ASP A 24 1.55 -2.87 -6.27
C ASP A 24 0.04 -2.78 -6.35
N TYR A 25 -0.66 -3.22 -5.31
CA TYR A 25 -2.11 -3.14 -5.26
C TYR A 25 -2.57 -1.68 -5.32
N LEU A 26 -1.97 -0.82 -4.51
CA LEU A 26 -2.34 0.59 -4.46
C LEU A 26 -2.06 1.31 -5.78
N LEU A 27 -0.95 0.98 -6.43
CA LEU A 27 -0.59 1.59 -7.71
C LEU A 27 -1.46 1.07 -8.87
N SER A 28 -1.85 -0.21 -8.81
CA SER A 28 -2.66 -0.82 -9.87
C SER A 28 -4.13 -0.43 -9.79
N SER A 29 -4.65 -0.25 -8.58
CA SER A 29 -6.08 -0.02 -8.37
C SER A 29 -6.31 1.07 -7.32
N PRO A 30 -5.85 2.31 -7.59
CA PRO A 30 -5.98 3.38 -6.61
C PRO A 30 -7.42 3.73 -6.27
N SER A 31 -8.32 3.68 -7.27
CA SER A 31 -9.73 3.97 -7.01
C SER A 31 -10.37 2.93 -6.10
N GLU A 32 -10.06 1.66 -6.34
CA GLU A 32 -10.57 0.58 -5.49
C GLU A 32 -10.00 0.66 -4.10
N ALA A 33 -8.70 0.91 -3.99
CA ALA A 33 -8.03 1.02 -2.70
C ALA A 33 -8.64 2.12 -1.85
N SER A 34 -9.01 3.25 -2.45
CA SER A 34 -9.61 4.36 -1.71
C SER A 34 -10.99 4.04 -1.15
N LYS A 35 -11.67 3.05 -1.70
CA LYS A 35 -12.99 2.63 -1.24
C LYS A 35 -12.94 1.50 -0.21
N CYS A 36 -11.79 0.89 -0.03
CA CYS A 36 -11.62 -0.22 0.90
C CYS A 36 -11.17 0.26 2.27
N THR A 37 -11.59 -0.46 3.30
CA THR A 37 -11.06 -0.25 4.64
C THR A 37 -9.67 -0.90 4.72
N ILE A 38 -8.91 -0.53 5.76
CA ILE A 38 -7.60 -1.14 6.00
C ILE A 38 -7.72 -2.66 6.10
N LYS A 39 -8.78 -3.13 6.76
CA LYS A 39 -9.02 -4.56 6.92
C LYS A 39 -9.23 -5.24 5.59
N GLU A 40 -10.00 -4.63 4.70
CA GLU A 40 -10.24 -5.18 3.38
C GLU A 40 -8.97 -5.21 2.54
N ILE A 41 -8.15 -4.16 2.62
CA ILE A 41 -6.88 -4.11 1.93
C ILE A 41 -5.96 -5.21 2.44
N ALA A 42 -5.93 -5.43 3.76
CA ALA A 42 -5.13 -6.48 4.36
C ALA A 42 -5.51 -7.85 3.81
N GLU A 43 -6.79 -8.12 3.67
CA GLU A 43 -7.27 -9.38 3.13
C GLU A 43 -6.91 -9.55 1.65
N LYS A 44 -7.08 -8.49 0.87
CA LYS A 44 -6.80 -8.53 -0.57
C LYS A 44 -5.32 -8.67 -0.89
N THR A 45 -4.47 -8.09 -0.08
CA THR A 45 -3.03 -8.10 -0.31
C THR A 45 -2.31 -9.18 0.49
N ASN A 46 -3.03 -9.88 1.35
CA ASN A 46 -2.47 -10.88 2.25
C ASN A 46 -1.37 -10.28 3.15
N VAL A 47 -1.59 -9.07 3.60
CA VAL A 47 -0.65 -8.32 4.45
C VAL A 47 -1.37 -7.97 5.74
N SER A 48 -0.68 -8.03 6.87
CA SER A 48 -1.30 -7.72 8.16
C SER A 48 -1.63 -6.22 8.29
N VAL A 49 -2.63 -5.91 9.11
CA VAL A 49 -3.02 -4.52 9.37
C VAL A 49 -1.84 -3.74 9.96
N ALA A 50 -1.06 -4.38 10.83
CA ALA A 50 0.11 -3.73 11.42
C ALA A 50 1.12 -3.33 10.35
N THR A 51 1.34 -4.18 9.35
CA THR A 51 2.25 -3.89 8.24
C THR A 51 1.72 -2.72 7.41
N ILE A 52 0.41 -2.70 7.15
CA ILE A 52 -0.22 -1.60 6.41
C ILE A 52 -0.05 -0.27 7.16
N THR A 53 -0.26 -0.29 8.47
CA THR A 53 -0.10 0.91 9.29
C THR A 53 1.32 1.44 9.21
N ARG A 54 2.31 0.55 9.31
CA ARG A 54 3.71 0.95 9.18
C ARG A 54 4.03 1.46 7.78
N PHE A 55 3.46 0.84 6.76
CA PHE A 55 3.62 1.28 5.38
C PHE A 55 3.10 2.71 5.20
N CYS A 56 1.92 3.00 5.74
CA CYS A 56 1.34 4.33 5.65
C CYS A 56 2.20 5.40 6.35
N ARG A 57 2.92 5.02 7.38
CA ARG A 57 3.82 5.94 8.07
C ARG A 57 5.12 6.19 7.31
N LYS A 58 5.52 5.26 6.47
CA LYS A 58 6.73 5.41 5.65
C LYS A 58 6.54 6.37 4.49
N VAL A 59 5.34 6.45 3.98
CA VAL A 59 5.05 7.26 2.79
C VAL A 59 4.31 8.54 3.09
#